data_a158f3c0587b806c0a3f887d2b724fe4
#
_entry.id   a158f3c0587b806c0a3f887d2b724fe4
#
_cell.length_a   1.000
_cell.length_b   1.000
_cell.length_c   1.000
_cell.angle_alpha   90.00
_cell.angle_beta   90.00
_cell.angle_gamma   90.00
#
_symmetry.space_group_name_H-M   'P 1'
#
loop_
_entity.id
_entity.type
_entity.pdbx_description
1 polymer ?
#
loop_
_entity_poly.entity_id
_entity_poly.type
_entity_poly.pdbx_seq_one_letter_code
_entity_poly.pdbx_strand_id
1 'polypeptide(L)'
;MLSVSFASEQFYSATQILVCLNPDCNHHTRMLKLLPPNGENHVLLHSCCAPCSSAIIECMLANNIRPTVFYCNPNIYPREEYEVRKNEAIRFVTSQGLDFVDADYDYEHWKSLMQGLEDEPERGARCLRCFTLRLTETARYAATHGFTLFTTTLASSRWKSLEQINEAGRRAAARYPDTLFWEQNWRKGGLQERRNQLLHEYDFYNQQYCGCEFSMRRLTEKNI
;
A
#
# COMPACT_ATOMS: atom_id res chain seq x y z
N MET A 1 55.47 1.71 16.44
CA MET A 1 54.46 0.68 16.80
C MET A 1 53.21 1.40 17.24
N LEU A 2 52.28 1.55 16.33
CA LEU A 2 50.93 2.15 16.62
C LEU A 2 49.92 1.05 16.33
N SER A 3 49.29 0.57 17.40
CA SER A 3 48.20 -0.42 17.33
C SER A 3 46.93 0.25 16.86
N VAL A 4 46.38 -0.18 15.72
CA VAL A 4 45.07 0.20 15.24
C VAL A 4 44.06 -0.75 15.86
N SER A 5 43.22 -0.20 16.69
CA SER A 5 42.06 -0.90 17.29
C SER A 5 40.99 -1.06 16.22
N PHE A 6 40.66 -2.31 15.87
CA PHE A 6 39.50 -2.66 15.05
C PHE A 6 38.24 -2.52 15.91
N ALA A 7 37.38 -1.58 15.53
CA ALA A 7 36.02 -1.47 16.04
C ALA A 7 35.19 -2.66 15.50
N SER A 8 34.58 -3.37 16.41
CA SER A 8 33.69 -4.50 16.15
C SER A 8 32.46 -4.07 15.41
N GLU A 9 32.32 -4.51 14.15
CA GLU A 9 31.04 -4.51 13.42
C GLU A 9 30.05 -5.42 14.15
N GLN A 10 29.03 -4.82 14.73
CA GLN A 10 27.87 -5.57 15.24
C GLN A 10 27.07 -6.05 14.02
N PHE A 11 27.26 -7.30 13.66
CA PHE A 11 26.35 -8.04 12.80
C PHE A 11 24.98 -8.10 13.45
N TYR A 12 24.02 -7.33 12.98
CA TYR A 12 22.60 -7.55 13.27
C TYR A 12 22.18 -8.86 12.60
N SER A 13 22.05 -9.88 13.45
CA SER A 13 21.54 -11.20 13.08
C SER A 13 20.15 -11.08 12.47
N ALA A 14 20.02 -11.57 11.24
CA ALA A 14 18.76 -11.74 10.54
C ALA A 14 17.93 -12.87 11.19
N THR A 15 17.35 -12.62 12.37
CA THR A 15 16.45 -13.59 13.01
C THR A 15 15.57 -12.88 14.04
N GLN A 16 14.58 -12.14 13.51
CA GLN A 16 13.38 -11.82 14.29
C GLN A 16 12.16 -11.71 13.38
N ILE A 17 11.90 -12.77 12.58
CA ILE A 17 10.52 -13.11 12.25
C ILE A 17 9.97 -13.80 13.49
N LEU A 18 9.72 -13.02 14.53
CA LEU A 18 8.96 -13.51 15.69
C LEU A 18 7.48 -13.42 15.29
N VAL A 19 7.02 -14.39 14.53
CA VAL A 19 5.62 -14.84 14.63
C VAL A 19 5.37 -14.99 16.11
N CYS A 20 4.37 -14.30 16.67
CA CYS A 20 3.95 -14.45 18.05
C CYS A 20 3.58 -15.91 18.34
N LEU A 21 4.56 -16.71 18.72
CA LEU A 21 4.39 -17.98 19.41
C LEU A 21 4.31 -17.67 20.91
N ASN A 22 3.37 -16.83 21.30
CA ASN A 22 3.04 -16.69 22.71
C ASN A 22 1.86 -17.63 22.99
N PRO A 23 2.03 -18.70 23.77
CA PRO A 23 0.94 -19.65 24.07
C PRO A 23 -0.24 -19.04 24.84
N ASP A 24 -0.08 -17.82 25.38
CA ASP A 24 -1.12 -17.09 26.12
C ASP A 24 -1.95 -16.14 25.23
N CYS A 25 -1.66 -16.04 23.93
CA CYS A 25 -2.46 -15.24 23.00
C CYS A 25 -3.70 -16.03 22.55
N ASN A 26 -4.72 -16.04 23.39
CA ASN A 26 -5.99 -16.78 23.21
C ASN A 26 -6.91 -16.19 22.12
N HIS A 27 -6.34 -15.50 21.13
CA HIS A 27 -7.00 -15.07 19.90
C HIS A 27 -6.40 -15.86 18.74
N HIS A 28 -6.89 -17.07 18.52
CA HIS A 28 -6.73 -17.81 17.27
C HIS A 28 -7.45 -17.06 16.15
N THR A 29 -6.96 -15.89 15.80
CA THR A 29 -7.36 -15.24 14.54
C THR A 29 -6.76 -16.09 13.43
N ARG A 30 -7.59 -16.97 12.85
CA ARG A 30 -7.19 -17.84 11.74
C ARG A 30 -6.64 -16.95 10.64
N MET A 31 -5.31 -16.98 10.47
CA MET A 31 -4.62 -16.15 9.51
C MET A 31 -5.21 -16.37 8.11
N LEU A 32 -5.50 -15.29 7.40
CA LEU A 32 -6.04 -15.35 6.05
C LEU A 32 -5.06 -16.10 5.14
N LYS A 33 -5.51 -17.22 4.57
CA LYS A 33 -4.73 -17.95 3.57
C LYS A 33 -4.83 -17.22 2.24
N LEU A 34 -3.69 -16.84 1.70
CA LEU A 34 -3.57 -16.16 0.42
C LEU A 34 -3.18 -17.16 -0.67
N LEU A 35 -3.84 -17.02 -1.82
CA LEU A 35 -3.56 -17.84 -3.01
C LEU A 35 -3.43 -16.89 -4.22
N PRO A 36 -2.19 -16.51 -4.61
CA PRO A 36 -1.97 -15.73 -5.81
C PRO A 36 -2.49 -16.46 -7.05
N PRO A 37 -3.16 -15.77 -8.00
CA PRO A 37 -3.86 -16.41 -9.11
C PRO A 37 -2.94 -17.16 -10.09
N ASN A 38 -1.68 -16.78 -10.18
CA ASN A 38 -0.66 -17.44 -11.01
C ASN A 38 0.38 -18.23 -10.19
N GLY A 39 0.18 -18.37 -8.88
CA GLY A 39 1.10 -19.07 -7.99
C GLY A 39 2.39 -18.32 -7.64
N GLU A 40 2.54 -17.09 -8.12
CA GLU A 40 3.72 -16.27 -7.85
C GLU A 40 3.79 -15.83 -6.40
N ASN A 41 5.00 -15.85 -5.85
CA ASN A 41 5.27 -15.38 -4.50
C ASN A 41 5.95 -14.00 -4.45
N HIS A 42 6.32 -13.45 -5.61
CA HIS A 42 6.87 -12.10 -5.75
C HIS A 42 5.83 -11.19 -6.42
N VAL A 43 5.30 -10.22 -5.69
CA VAL A 43 4.13 -9.43 -6.09
C VAL A 43 4.47 -7.95 -6.00
N LEU A 44 4.09 -7.16 -7.01
CA LEU A 44 4.14 -5.71 -6.91
C LEU A 44 2.89 -5.21 -6.15
N LEU A 45 3.11 -4.63 -4.97
CA LEU A 45 2.03 -4.11 -4.11
C LEU A 45 1.94 -2.58 -4.21
N HIS A 46 0.95 -2.08 -4.93
CA HIS A 46 0.64 -0.66 -4.88
C HIS A 46 0.19 -0.25 -3.48
N SER A 47 0.92 0.66 -2.85
CA SER A 47 0.66 1.15 -1.48
C SER A 47 0.18 2.59 -1.47
N CYS A 48 -0.87 2.88 -0.70
CA CYS A 48 -1.35 4.25 -0.50
C CYS A 48 -0.79 4.91 0.77
N CYS A 49 -0.41 4.15 1.79
CA CYS A 49 0.17 4.63 3.06
C CYS A 49 0.54 3.44 3.96
N ALA A 50 1.36 3.66 4.98
CA ALA A 50 1.77 2.63 5.93
C ALA A 50 0.59 1.97 6.66
N PRO A 51 -0.36 2.70 7.26
CA PRO A 51 -1.49 2.07 7.94
C PRO A 51 -2.34 1.15 7.05
N CYS A 52 -2.46 1.47 5.75
CA CYS A 52 -3.25 0.65 4.82
C CYS A 52 -2.51 -0.61 4.36
N SER A 53 -1.18 -0.59 4.36
CA SER A 53 -0.35 -1.67 3.83
C SER A 53 0.20 -2.61 4.91
N SER A 54 0.33 -2.16 6.15
CA SER A 54 1.04 -2.91 7.20
C SER A 54 0.49 -4.31 7.45
N ALA A 55 -0.79 -4.45 7.76
CA ALA A 55 -1.42 -5.75 7.98
C ALA A 55 -1.44 -6.64 6.73
N ILE A 56 -1.52 -6.03 5.54
CA ILE A 56 -1.45 -6.74 4.27
C ILE A 56 -0.06 -7.33 4.07
N ILE A 57 0.98 -6.54 4.31
CA ILE A 57 2.39 -6.96 4.18
C ILE A 57 2.68 -8.10 5.18
N GLU A 58 2.29 -7.97 6.45
CA GLU A 58 2.43 -9.07 7.42
C GLU A 58 1.72 -10.34 6.94
N CYS A 59 0.49 -10.22 6.45
CA CYS A 59 -0.28 -11.35 5.94
C CYS A 59 0.38 -11.97 4.71
N MET A 60 0.92 -11.20 3.78
CA MET A 60 1.68 -11.69 2.63
C MET A 60 2.92 -12.44 3.06
N LEU A 61 3.74 -11.87 3.94
CA LEU A 61 4.97 -12.51 4.44
C LEU A 61 4.67 -13.82 5.16
N ALA A 62 3.62 -13.86 5.97
CA ALA A 62 3.17 -15.06 6.65
C ALA A 62 2.63 -16.17 5.71
N ASN A 63 2.27 -15.82 4.48
CA ASN A 63 1.92 -16.75 3.40
C ASN A 63 3.09 -17.01 2.42
N ASN A 64 4.33 -16.67 2.77
CA ASN A 64 5.52 -16.79 1.93
C ASN A 64 5.44 -15.98 0.62
N ILE A 65 4.65 -14.90 0.61
CA ILE A 65 4.55 -13.97 -0.50
C ILE A 65 5.37 -12.74 -0.14
N ARG A 66 6.37 -12.42 -0.98
CA ARG A 66 7.26 -11.27 -0.75
C ARG A 66 6.89 -10.11 -1.69
N PRO A 67 6.24 -9.06 -1.18
CA PRO A 67 5.91 -7.92 -2.02
C PRO A 67 7.11 -6.98 -2.20
N THR A 68 7.22 -6.38 -3.40
CA THR A 68 7.89 -5.10 -3.62
C THR A 68 6.82 -4.02 -3.52
N VAL A 69 7.04 -3.02 -2.68
CA VAL A 69 6.05 -1.97 -2.44
C VAL A 69 6.25 -0.82 -3.44
N PHE A 70 5.21 -0.53 -4.22
CA PHE A 70 5.19 0.55 -5.20
C PHE A 70 4.32 1.70 -4.69
N TYR A 71 4.93 2.85 -4.44
CA TYR A 71 4.26 4.02 -3.89
C TYR A 71 3.94 5.05 -4.98
N CYS A 72 2.75 4.94 -5.56
CA CYS A 72 2.24 5.82 -6.62
C CYS A 72 1.00 6.57 -6.14
N ASN A 73 1.18 7.78 -5.63
CA ASN A 73 0.11 8.55 -4.99
C ASN A 73 0.10 10.03 -5.41
N PRO A 74 0.02 10.35 -6.72
CA PRO A 74 0.05 11.73 -7.20
C PRO A 74 -1.17 12.56 -6.74
N ASN A 75 -2.19 11.90 -6.23
CA ASN A 75 -3.41 12.53 -5.73
C ASN A 75 -3.27 13.18 -4.35
N ILE A 76 -2.22 12.85 -3.59
CA ILE A 76 -2.09 13.35 -2.21
C ILE A 76 -1.74 14.83 -2.22
N TYR A 77 -2.54 15.64 -1.51
CA TYR A 77 -2.41 17.06 -1.39
C TYR A 77 -2.67 17.51 0.08
N PRO A 78 -1.94 18.46 0.61
CA PRO A 78 -0.79 19.14 -0.03
C PRO A 78 0.47 18.24 -0.11
N ARG A 79 1.56 18.76 -0.68
CA ARG A 79 2.81 18.00 -0.85
C ARG A 79 3.39 17.53 0.48
N GLU A 80 3.25 18.34 1.52
CA GLU A 80 3.70 18.00 2.88
C GLU A 80 3.02 16.72 3.39
N GLU A 81 1.74 16.55 3.12
CA GLU A 81 0.98 15.34 3.46
C GLU A 81 1.48 14.13 2.67
N TYR A 82 1.83 14.32 1.38
CA TYR A 82 2.44 13.27 0.58
C TYR A 82 3.77 12.81 1.18
N GLU A 83 4.65 13.75 1.56
CA GLU A 83 5.96 13.42 2.14
C GLU A 83 5.82 12.71 3.50
N VAL A 84 4.90 13.15 4.37
CA VAL A 84 4.63 12.47 5.64
C VAL A 84 4.24 11.01 5.42
N ARG A 85 3.27 10.76 4.55
CA ARG A 85 2.80 9.39 4.25
C ARG A 85 3.85 8.54 3.57
N LYS A 86 4.66 9.12 2.68
CA LYS A 86 5.75 8.44 1.98
C LYS A 86 6.84 8.01 2.95
N ASN A 87 7.34 8.94 3.76
CA ASN A 87 8.43 8.68 4.68
C ASN A 87 8.05 7.59 5.70
N GLU A 88 6.81 7.60 6.16
CA GLU A 88 6.29 6.57 7.05
C GLU A 88 6.18 5.21 6.35
N ALA A 89 5.72 5.18 5.08
CA ALA A 89 5.67 3.96 4.30
C ALA A 89 7.09 3.39 4.06
N ILE A 90 8.07 4.23 3.74
CA ILE A 90 9.49 3.84 3.62
C ILE A 90 9.97 3.22 4.94
N ARG A 91 9.78 3.93 6.07
CA ARG A 91 10.19 3.46 7.39
C ARG A 91 9.66 2.06 7.69
N PHE A 92 8.37 1.84 7.48
CA PHE A 92 7.74 0.55 7.73
C PHE A 92 8.25 -0.54 6.78
N VAL A 93 8.22 -0.30 5.47
CA VAL A 93 8.62 -1.29 4.45
C VAL A 93 10.08 -1.71 4.64
N THR A 94 10.97 -0.76 4.88
CA THR A 94 12.39 -1.02 5.15
C THR A 94 12.58 -1.84 6.43
N SER A 95 11.80 -1.56 7.49
CA SER A 95 11.87 -2.36 8.73
C SER A 95 11.44 -3.82 8.53
N GLN A 96 10.64 -4.11 7.50
CA GLN A 96 10.27 -5.48 7.11
C GLN A 96 11.30 -6.14 6.16
N GLY A 97 12.39 -5.46 5.83
CA GLY A 97 13.40 -5.94 4.88
C GLY A 97 12.87 -6.07 3.45
N LEU A 98 11.91 -5.25 3.06
CA LEU A 98 11.29 -5.26 1.74
C LEU A 98 11.76 -4.08 0.88
N ASP A 99 11.65 -4.28 -0.44
CA ASP A 99 11.98 -3.25 -1.42
C ASP A 99 10.84 -2.21 -1.52
N PHE A 100 11.23 -0.95 -1.60
CA PHE A 100 10.33 0.18 -1.78
C PHE A 100 10.68 0.94 -3.05
N VAL A 101 9.70 1.18 -3.88
CA VAL A 101 9.81 1.95 -5.12
C VAL A 101 8.96 3.21 -5.00
N ASP A 102 9.62 4.36 -5.04
CA ASP A 102 8.97 5.67 -5.08
C ASP A 102 8.68 6.02 -6.54
N ALA A 103 7.41 6.08 -6.90
CA ALA A 103 6.98 6.63 -8.18
C ALA A 103 6.96 8.16 -8.09
N ASP A 104 7.26 8.83 -9.18
CA ASP A 104 7.29 10.29 -9.24
C ASP A 104 5.96 10.91 -8.78
N TYR A 105 6.07 11.98 -7.99
CA TYR A 105 4.93 12.76 -7.55
C TYR A 105 4.59 13.83 -8.60
N ASP A 106 3.66 13.49 -9.48
CA ASP A 106 3.13 14.41 -10.51
C ASP A 106 1.69 14.80 -10.20
N TYR A 107 1.54 15.68 -9.21
CA TYR A 107 0.24 16.19 -8.77
C TYR A 107 -0.46 17.01 -9.86
N GLU A 108 0.28 17.85 -10.59
CA GLU A 108 -0.31 18.71 -11.62
C GLU A 108 -0.87 17.88 -12.78
N HIS A 109 -0.16 16.87 -13.20
CA HIS A 109 -0.68 15.93 -14.19
C HIS A 109 -1.93 15.21 -13.67
N TRP A 110 -1.88 14.68 -12.44
CA TRP A 110 -3.06 14.05 -11.83
C TRP A 110 -4.25 15.02 -11.78
N LYS A 111 -4.03 16.26 -11.36
CA LYS A 111 -5.06 17.30 -11.26
C LYS A 111 -5.68 17.62 -12.62
N SER A 112 -4.86 17.76 -13.66
CA SER A 112 -5.34 18.01 -15.02
C SER A 112 -6.27 16.90 -15.52
N LEU A 113 -5.97 15.64 -15.17
CA LEU A 113 -6.81 14.51 -15.51
C LEU A 113 -8.12 14.45 -14.73
N MET A 114 -8.23 15.15 -13.59
CA MET A 114 -9.48 15.25 -12.81
C MET A 114 -10.37 16.41 -13.26
N GLN A 115 -9.94 17.21 -14.24
CA GLN A 115 -10.70 18.35 -14.75
C GLN A 115 -12.10 17.92 -15.23
N GLY A 116 -13.10 18.70 -14.84
CA GLY A 116 -14.52 18.43 -15.11
C GLY A 116 -15.16 17.37 -14.17
N LEU A 117 -14.44 16.90 -13.17
CA LEU A 117 -14.92 15.95 -12.16
C LEU A 117 -14.75 16.49 -10.72
N GLU A 118 -14.53 17.81 -10.56
CA GLU A 118 -14.24 18.43 -9.28
C GLU A 118 -15.40 18.24 -8.28
N ASP A 119 -16.63 18.33 -8.76
CA ASP A 119 -17.87 18.25 -7.96
C ASP A 119 -18.34 16.80 -7.74
N GLU A 120 -17.69 15.82 -8.41
CA GLU A 120 -18.05 14.41 -8.24
C GLU A 120 -17.95 13.98 -6.76
N PRO A 121 -18.89 13.19 -6.26
CA PRO A 121 -18.82 12.67 -4.90
C PRO A 121 -17.65 11.70 -4.72
N GLU A 122 -17.28 11.42 -3.48
CA GLU A 122 -16.45 10.26 -3.20
C GLU A 122 -17.13 8.99 -3.70
N ARG A 123 -16.34 8.08 -4.27
CA ARG A 123 -16.79 6.89 -5.02
C ARG A 123 -17.49 7.20 -6.34
N GLY A 124 -17.49 8.46 -6.82
CA GLY A 124 -17.95 8.86 -8.15
C GLY A 124 -16.90 8.62 -9.24
N ALA A 125 -17.14 9.21 -10.42
CA ALA A 125 -16.29 9.05 -11.59
C ALA A 125 -14.84 9.53 -11.36
N ARG A 126 -14.66 10.59 -10.59
CA ARG A 126 -13.32 11.07 -10.20
C ARG A 126 -12.50 9.99 -9.48
N CYS A 127 -13.09 9.28 -8.53
CA CYS A 127 -12.40 8.22 -7.80
C CYS A 127 -12.01 7.06 -8.73
N LEU A 128 -12.90 6.64 -9.62
CA LEU A 128 -12.59 5.60 -10.61
C LEU A 128 -11.43 6.03 -11.51
N ARG A 129 -11.44 7.27 -12.01
CA ARG A 129 -10.35 7.82 -12.83
C ARG A 129 -9.03 7.86 -12.07
N CYS A 130 -9.03 8.31 -10.80
CA CYS A 130 -7.86 8.32 -9.93
C CYS A 130 -7.29 6.90 -9.72
N PHE A 131 -8.13 5.91 -9.44
CA PHE A 131 -7.68 4.52 -9.27
C PHE A 131 -7.12 3.97 -10.58
N THR A 132 -7.77 4.22 -11.71
CA THR A 132 -7.31 3.78 -13.04
C THR A 132 -5.93 4.33 -13.34
N LEU A 133 -5.68 5.63 -13.13
CA LEU A 133 -4.36 6.23 -13.32
C LEU A 133 -3.30 5.51 -12.50
N ARG A 134 -3.50 5.41 -11.20
CA ARG A 134 -2.52 4.85 -10.26
C ARG A 134 -2.25 3.37 -10.55
N LEU A 135 -3.28 2.59 -10.82
CA LEU A 135 -3.12 1.16 -11.13
C LEU A 135 -2.56 0.92 -12.53
N THR A 136 -2.79 1.83 -13.50
CA THR A 136 -2.13 1.76 -14.81
C THR A 136 -0.62 1.99 -14.66
N GLU A 137 -0.19 2.96 -13.85
CA GLU A 137 1.23 3.17 -13.57
C GLU A 137 1.85 1.97 -12.83
N THR A 138 1.10 1.38 -11.90
CA THR A 138 1.54 0.15 -11.23
C THR A 138 1.71 -1.01 -12.22
N ALA A 139 0.75 -1.22 -13.11
CA ALA A 139 0.82 -2.27 -14.13
C ALA A 139 1.96 -2.02 -15.13
N ARG A 140 2.17 -0.76 -15.53
CA ARG A 140 3.29 -0.37 -16.40
C ARG A 140 4.63 -0.71 -15.74
N TYR A 141 4.81 -0.32 -14.48
CA TYR A 141 6.01 -0.63 -13.73
C TYR A 141 6.20 -2.15 -13.60
N ALA A 142 5.14 -2.88 -13.27
CA ALA A 142 5.17 -4.34 -13.19
C ALA A 142 5.68 -4.96 -14.49
N ALA A 143 5.09 -4.62 -15.63
CA ALA A 143 5.46 -5.14 -16.94
C ALA A 143 6.90 -4.82 -17.33
N THR A 144 7.39 -3.60 -17.02
CA THR A 144 8.75 -3.18 -17.38
C THR A 144 9.84 -3.72 -16.46
N HIS A 145 9.47 -4.25 -15.28
CA HIS A 145 10.41 -4.77 -14.27
C HIS A 145 10.22 -6.26 -14.00
N GLY A 146 9.49 -6.97 -14.87
CA GLY A 146 9.38 -8.43 -14.80
C GLY A 146 8.44 -8.96 -13.73
N PHE A 147 7.53 -8.15 -13.17
CA PHE A 147 6.48 -8.63 -12.29
C PHE A 147 5.30 -9.16 -13.13
N THR A 148 4.94 -10.41 -12.92
CA THR A 148 3.78 -11.04 -13.56
C THR A 148 2.49 -10.85 -12.76
N LEU A 149 2.58 -10.28 -11.53
CA LEU A 149 1.45 -10.10 -10.63
C LEU A 149 1.55 -8.77 -9.87
N PHE A 150 0.45 -8.02 -9.85
CA PHE A 150 0.33 -6.84 -9.00
C PHE A 150 -1.02 -6.79 -8.28
N THR A 151 -1.05 -6.08 -7.16
CA THR A 151 -2.26 -5.83 -6.37
C THR A 151 -2.21 -4.45 -5.72
N THR A 152 -3.23 -4.09 -4.94
CA THR A 152 -3.30 -2.76 -4.33
C THR A 152 -3.87 -2.75 -2.92
N THR A 153 -3.30 -1.95 -2.04
CA THR A 153 -3.82 -1.69 -0.71
C THR A 153 -5.08 -0.80 -0.70
N LEU A 154 -5.47 -0.21 -1.83
CA LEU A 154 -6.73 0.55 -1.93
C LEU A 154 -7.93 -0.30 -1.51
N ALA A 155 -7.88 -1.61 -1.79
CA ALA A 155 -8.92 -2.58 -1.47
C ALA A 155 -9.07 -2.87 0.05
N SER A 156 -8.21 -2.35 0.92
CA SER A 156 -8.35 -2.44 2.37
C SER A 156 -9.34 -1.41 2.94
N SER A 157 -9.49 -0.27 2.28
CA SER A 157 -10.30 0.83 2.78
C SER A 157 -11.79 0.58 2.57
N ARG A 158 -12.57 0.51 3.65
CA ARG A 158 -14.04 0.43 3.61
C ARG A 158 -14.72 1.68 3.03
N TRP A 159 -14.00 2.79 2.96
CA TRP A 159 -14.49 4.05 2.40
C TRP A 159 -14.41 4.12 0.88
N LYS A 160 -13.68 3.20 0.24
CA LYS A 160 -13.56 3.13 -1.22
C LYS A 160 -14.47 2.06 -1.81
N SER A 161 -14.91 2.22 -3.06
CA SER A 161 -15.64 1.17 -3.79
C SER A 161 -14.67 0.07 -4.21
N LEU A 162 -14.88 -1.16 -3.73
CA LEU A 162 -14.09 -2.32 -4.13
C LEU A 162 -14.29 -2.65 -5.62
N GLU A 163 -15.52 -2.48 -6.09
CA GLU A 163 -15.88 -2.69 -7.50
C GLU A 163 -15.09 -1.75 -8.41
N GLN A 164 -15.03 -0.45 -8.09
CA GLN A 164 -14.24 0.52 -8.85
C GLN A 164 -12.74 0.22 -8.82
N ILE A 165 -12.21 -0.26 -7.68
CA ILE A 165 -10.81 -0.64 -7.58
C ILE A 165 -10.51 -1.84 -8.46
N ASN A 166 -11.37 -2.87 -8.43
CA ASN A 166 -11.20 -4.06 -9.25
C ASN A 166 -11.35 -3.73 -10.74
N GLU A 167 -12.31 -2.89 -11.10
CA GLU A 167 -12.47 -2.41 -12.49
C GLU A 167 -11.22 -1.65 -12.97
N ALA A 168 -10.69 -0.75 -12.14
CA ALA A 168 -9.47 -0.02 -12.47
C ALA A 168 -8.26 -0.97 -12.63
N GLY A 169 -8.14 -1.98 -11.77
CA GLY A 169 -7.09 -2.99 -11.85
C GLY A 169 -7.18 -3.85 -13.11
N ARG A 170 -8.39 -4.30 -13.47
CA ARG A 170 -8.62 -5.06 -14.72
C ARG A 170 -8.28 -4.22 -15.96
N ARG A 171 -8.72 -2.96 -15.99
CA ARG A 171 -8.38 -2.03 -17.10
C ARG A 171 -6.88 -1.79 -17.21
N ALA A 172 -6.19 -1.70 -16.08
CA ALA A 172 -4.74 -1.55 -16.04
C ALA A 172 -4.04 -2.79 -16.59
N ALA A 173 -4.38 -3.99 -16.09
CA ALA A 173 -3.82 -5.26 -16.55
C ALA A 173 -4.07 -5.53 -18.04
N ALA A 174 -5.25 -5.18 -18.55
CA ALA A 174 -5.57 -5.35 -19.98
C ALA A 174 -4.62 -4.62 -20.94
N ARG A 175 -3.86 -3.62 -20.47
CA ARG A 175 -2.84 -2.91 -21.25
C ARG A 175 -1.49 -3.60 -21.28
N TYR A 176 -1.27 -4.56 -20.37
CA TYR A 176 0.00 -5.26 -20.16
C TYR A 176 -0.27 -6.76 -20.01
N PRO A 177 -0.40 -7.51 -21.11
CA PRO A 177 -0.90 -8.89 -21.13
C PRO A 177 -0.12 -9.88 -20.25
N ASP A 178 1.16 -9.61 -20.04
CA ASP A 178 2.04 -10.49 -19.23
C ASP A 178 1.94 -10.21 -17.73
N THR A 179 1.06 -9.28 -17.31
CA THR A 179 0.93 -8.86 -15.92
C THR A 179 -0.52 -8.97 -15.46
N LEU A 180 -0.77 -9.80 -14.46
CA LEU A 180 -2.10 -10.03 -13.89
C LEU A 180 -2.39 -9.07 -12.73
N PHE A 181 -3.63 -8.64 -12.63
CA PHE A 181 -4.14 -7.95 -11.45
C PHE A 181 -4.75 -8.94 -10.47
N TRP A 182 -4.22 -8.99 -9.25
CA TRP A 182 -4.76 -9.81 -8.18
C TRP A 182 -5.89 -9.07 -7.47
N GLU A 183 -7.13 -9.44 -7.77
CA GLU A 183 -8.35 -8.93 -7.15
C GLU A 183 -8.50 -9.51 -5.74
N GLN A 184 -7.93 -8.86 -4.75
CA GLN A 184 -7.99 -9.31 -3.38
C GLN A 184 -8.81 -8.35 -2.51
N ASN A 185 -9.74 -8.90 -1.71
CA ASN A 185 -10.48 -8.12 -0.73
C ASN A 185 -9.75 -8.11 0.63
N TRP A 186 -8.95 -7.09 0.85
CA TRP A 186 -8.15 -6.91 2.07
C TRP A 186 -8.95 -6.47 3.31
N ARG A 187 -10.30 -6.50 3.26
CA ARG A 187 -11.18 -6.14 4.38
C ARG A 187 -11.57 -7.34 5.23
N LYS A 188 -11.14 -8.56 4.82
CA LYS A 188 -11.51 -9.83 5.43
C LYS A 188 -10.35 -10.41 6.25
N GLY A 189 -10.64 -11.49 7.00
CA GLY A 189 -9.63 -12.30 7.67
C GLY A 189 -8.90 -11.60 8.81
N GLY A 190 -9.56 -10.68 9.54
CA GLY A 190 -8.96 -10.01 10.69
C GLY A 190 -7.96 -8.89 10.35
N LEU A 191 -7.76 -8.60 9.04
CA LEU A 191 -6.75 -7.61 8.63
C LEU A 191 -7.09 -6.18 9.10
N GLN A 192 -8.36 -5.86 9.30
CA GLN A 192 -8.75 -4.53 9.79
C GLN A 192 -8.41 -4.36 11.27
N GLU A 193 -8.64 -5.39 12.07
CA GLU A 193 -8.28 -5.45 13.48
C GLU A 193 -6.76 -5.40 13.64
N ARG A 194 -6.03 -6.18 12.83
CA ARG A 194 -4.57 -6.17 12.84
C ARG A 194 -4.00 -4.81 12.42
N ARG A 195 -4.58 -4.19 11.39
CA ARG A 195 -4.23 -2.82 10.98
C ARG A 195 -4.35 -1.83 12.14
N ASN A 196 -5.42 -1.93 12.95
CA ASN A 196 -5.63 -1.02 14.09
C ASN A 196 -4.59 -1.27 15.19
N GLN A 197 -4.18 -2.51 15.44
CA GLN A 197 -3.08 -2.83 16.36
C GLN A 197 -1.76 -2.22 15.88
N LEU A 198 -1.41 -2.45 14.60
CA LEU A 198 -0.18 -1.93 13.99
C LEU A 198 -0.12 -0.40 13.95
N LEU A 199 -1.28 0.26 13.86
CA LEU A 199 -1.36 1.72 13.95
C LEU A 199 -0.75 2.23 15.26
N HIS A 200 -1.01 1.52 16.37
CA HIS A 200 -0.48 1.86 17.69
C HIS A 200 0.94 1.32 17.90
N GLU A 201 1.22 0.07 17.48
CA GLU A 201 2.53 -0.57 17.65
C GLU A 201 3.65 0.20 16.96
N TYR A 202 3.39 0.76 15.78
CA TYR A 202 4.37 1.51 14.98
C TYR A 202 4.21 3.02 15.11
N ASP A 203 3.27 3.51 15.92
CA ASP A 203 2.91 4.93 16.04
C ASP A 203 2.70 5.58 14.67
N PHE A 204 1.86 4.96 13.84
CA PHE A 204 1.61 5.44 12.50
C PHE A 204 0.76 6.71 12.49
N TYR A 205 1.14 7.63 11.62
CA TYR A 205 0.31 8.77 11.28
C TYR A 205 -1.06 8.32 10.74
N ASN A 206 -2.11 8.65 11.46
CA ASN A 206 -3.46 8.26 11.09
C ASN A 206 -4.13 9.36 10.27
N GLN A 207 -4.04 9.24 8.94
CA GLN A 207 -4.63 10.22 8.02
C GLN A 207 -6.14 10.31 8.17
N GLN A 208 -6.67 11.53 8.10
CA GLN A 208 -8.08 11.82 8.31
C GLN A 208 -8.92 11.85 7.01
N TYR A 209 -8.28 11.88 5.83
CA TYR A 209 -8.95 11.96 4.54
C TYR A 209 -8.25 11.05 3.51
N CYS A 210 -8.90 10.84 2.35
CA CYS A 210 -8.39 9.95 1.30
C CYS A 210 -7.02 10.38 0.75
N GLY A 211 -6.72 11.68 0.81
CA GLY A 211 -5.47 12.28 0.35
C GLY A 211 -5.66 13.35 -0.71
N CYS A 212 -6.70 13.30 -1.54
CA CYS A 212 -6.90 14.33 -2.56
C CYS A 212 -7.51 15.62 -1.98
N GLU A 213 -7.24 16.75 -2.62
CA GLU A 213 -7.75 18.07 -2.24
C GLU A 213 -9.29 18.07 -2.12
N PHE A 214 -10.01 17.35 -2.96
CA PHE A 214 -11.47 17.28 -2.95
C PHE A 214 -12.02 16.54 -1.71
N SER A 215 -11.31 15.53 -1.20
CA SER A 215 -11.70 14.87 0.05
C SER A 215 -11.32 15.70 1.28
N MET A 216 -10.27 16.52 1.18
CA MET A 216 -9.87 17.46 2.22
C MET A 216 -10.90 18.57 2.39
N ARG A 217 -11.37 19.20 1.31
CA ARG A 217 -12.40 20.26 1.34
C ARG A 217 -13.65 19.81 2.07
N ARG A 218 -14.12 18.59 1.83
CA ARG A 218 -15.30 18.02 2.49
C ARG A 218 -15.13 17.79 3.99
N LEU A 219 -13.92 17.57 4.47
CA LEU A 219 -13.66 17.53 5.92
C LEU A 219 -13.83 18.90 6.55
N THR A 220 -13.32 19.94 5.89
CA THR A 220 -13.41 21.31 6.36
C THR A 220 -14.85 21.79 6.41
N GLU A 221 -15.65 21.48 5.39
CA GLU A 221 -17.08 21.82 5.32
C GLU A 221 -17.95 21.10 6.37
N LYS A 222 -17.57 19.92 6.82
CA LYS A 222 -18.29 19.16 7.86
C LYS A 222 -17.98 19.62 9.28
N ASN A 223 -16.91 20.37 9.45
CA ASN A 223 -16.44 20.86 10.75
C ASN A 223 -16.81 22.34 10.99
N ILE A 224 -17.58 22.96 10.08
CA ILE A 224 -18.23 24.26 10.19
C ILE A 224 -19.72 24.07 10.41
#